data_1b591c1cebf68074d3c3993dc1b88bc3
#
_entry.id   1b591c1cebf68074d3c3993dc1b88bc3
#
_cell.length_a   1.000
_cell.length_b   1.000
_cell.length_c   1.000
_cell.angle_alpha   90.00
_cell.angle_beta   90.00
_cell.angle_gamma   90.00
#
_symmetry.space_group_name_H-M   'P 1'
#
loop_
_entity.id
_entity.type
_entity.pdbx_description
1 polymer ?
#
loop_
_entity_poly.entity_id
_entity_poly.type
_entity_poly.pdbx_seq_one_letter_code
_entity_poly.pdbx_strand_id
1 'polypeptide(L)'
;MGPSPRHSLVGGLTPYTHMFCRFLGATILFWIASLWVPRERIDRKDWGKMTLASLTGIFFNQGLFAIGMSMTSPVNQSLVATLGPIVTMLLAAVVLKEPITRLKGIGVLIGASGALLLVSTNGSSTAGSTLGDLICATATVSYAIYLTSFKTLIQKYHPVTLMKWLFVISLYGSAPMGVRDMIRTEWSTFDATFYGQLTFVVVGATFVAYLLLLFAQRGLRPTVVSIYNYGIPVIASLLAVMMGQDQLTLTKVASAILILLGVFMVTRSKSRQQLLREQLSNE
;
A
#
# COMPACT_ATOMS: atom_id res chain seq x y z
N MET A 1 -29.55 1.33 -13.85
CA MET A 1 -28.56 2.37 -14.17
C MET A 1 -27.20 1.83 -13.76
N GLY A 2 -26.33 1.46 -14.71
CA GLY A 2 -24.96 1.04 -14.43
C GLY A 2 -24.11 2.24 -14.01
N PRO A 3 -23.03 2.06 -13.23
CA PRO A 3 -22.15 3.13 -12.86
C PRO A 3 -21.56 3.79 -14.11
N SER A 4 -21.60 5.12 -14.15
CA SER A 4 -21.10 5.90 -15.28
C SER A 4 -19.60 5.61 -15.52
N PRO A 5 -19.11 5.65 -16.78
CA PRO A 5 -17.74 5.28 -17.15
C PRO A 5 -16.61 6.08 -16.54
N ARG A 6 -16.93 7.09 -15.73
CA ARG A 6 -15.96 8.08 -15.18
C ARG A 6 -15.15 7.59 -13.98
N HIS A 7 -15.41 6.40 -13.46
CA HIS A 7 -14.78 5.90 -12.21
C HIS A 7 -14.13 4.51 -12.33
N SER A 8 -13.73 4.11 -13.52
CA SER A 8 -13.07 2.82 -13.72
C SER A 8 -11.56 2.91 -13.52
N LEU A 9 -11.04 2.11 -12.62
CA LEU A 9 -9.61 2.04 -12.24
C LEU A 9 -8.70 1.50 -13.35
N VAL A 10 -9.26 0.69 -14.24
CA VAL A 10 -8.65 0.21 -15.48
C VAL A 10 -9.78 0.15 -16.49
N GLY A 11 -9.81 1.07 -17.44
CA GLY A 11 -10.58 1.07 -18.68
C GLY A 11 -12.00 0.50 -18.69
N GLY A 12 -12.79 0.51 -17.60
CA GLY A 12 -14.17 0.02 -17.60
C GLY A 12 -14.52 -1.04 -16.55
N LEU A 13 -13.56 -1.54 -15.77
CA LEU A 13 -13.84 -2.51 -14.70
C LEU A 13 -14.48 -1.85 -13.48
N THR A 14 -15.40 -2.56 -12.83
CA THR A 14 -15.86 -2.18 -11.49
C THR A 14 -14.72 -2.36 -10.47
N PRO A 15 -14.71 -1.62 -9.34
CA PRO A 15 -13.72 -1.81 -8.29
C PRO A 15 -13.66 -3.27 -7.79
N TYR A 16 -14.77 -3.96 -7.73
CA TYR A 16 -14.85 -5.37 -7.29
C TYR A 16 -14.21 -6.34 -8.29
N THR A 17 -14.49 -6.18 -9.57
CA THR A 17 -13.88 -7.00 -10.64
C THR A 17 -12.37 -6.75 -10.69
N HIS A 18 -11.94 -5.50 -10.64
CA HIS A 18 -10.53 -5.14 -10.62
C HIS A 18 -9.80 -5.76 -9.43
N MET A 19 -10.33 -5.64 -8.22
CA MET A 19 -9.77 -6.24 -7.00
C MET A 19 -9.71 -7.77 -7.12
N PHE A 20 -10.78 -8.41 -7.59
CA PHE A 20 -10.84 -9.85 -7.73
C PHE A 20 -9.83 -10.39 -8.75
N CYS A 21 -9.67 -9.75 -9.90
CA CYS A 21 -8.65 -10.10 -10.90
C CYS A 21 -7.23 -10.01 -10.32
N ARG A 22 -6.94 -8.96 -9.54
CA ARG A 22 -5.65 -8.82 -8.88
C ARG A 22 -5.39 -9.93 -7.87
N PHE A 23 -6.37 -10.28 -7.04
CA PHE A 23 -6.21 -11.32 -6.03
C PHE A 23 -6.11 -12.70 -6.67
N LEU A 24 -6.91 -12.98 -7.69
CA LEU A 24 -6.85 -14.24 -8.45
C LEU A 24 -5.49 -14.40 -9.13
N GLY A 25 -5.09 -13.41 -9.90
CA GLY A 25 -3.81 -13.45 -10.61
C GLY A 25 -2.61 -13.52 -9.67
N ALA A 26 -2.59 -12.73 -8.60
CA ALA A 26 -1.53 -12.81 -7.59
C ALA A 26 -1.52 -14.18 -6.87
N THR A 27 -2.68 -14.74 -6.55
CA THR A 27 -2.78 -16.08 -5.99
C THR A 27 -2.10 -17.10 -6.89
N ILE A 28 -2.46 -17.14 -8.17
CA ILE A 28 -1.87 -18.06 -9.16
C ILE A 28 -0.34 -17.86 -9.20
N LEU A 29 0.12 -16.62 -9.34
CA LEU A 29 1.55 -16.32 -9.45
C LEU A 29 2.33 -16.69 -8.18
N PHE A 30 1.79 -16.44 -6.98
CA PHE A 30 2.46 -16.85 -5.73
C PHE A 30 2.44 -18.38 -5.53
N TRP A 31 1.41 -19.09 -6.01
CA TRP A 31 1.40 -20.55 -6.01
C TRP A 31 2.46 -21.09 -6.96
N ILE A 32 2.58 -20.54 -8.17
CA ILE A 32 3.64 -20.89 -9.12
C ILE A 32 5.02 -20.59 -8.51
N ALA A 33 5.24 -19.38 -7.97
CA ALA A 33 6.50 -19.01 -7.33
C ALA A 33 6.84 -19.92 -6.14
N SER A 34 5.86 -20.47 -5.44
CA SER A 34 6.08 -21.36 -4.31
C SER A 34 6.67 -22.73 -4.71
N LEU A 35 6.72 -23.06 -6.00
CA LEU A 35 7.37 -24.28 -6.50
C LEU A 35 8.91 -24.21 -6.41
N TRP A 36 9.46 -22.99 -6.45
CA TRP A 36 10.92 -22.74 -6.37
C TRP A 36 11.40 -22.37 -4.97
N VAL A 37 10.53 -22.45 -3.97
CA VAL A 37 10.87 -22.11 -2.58
C VAL A 37 10.68 -23.35 -1.71
N PRO A 38 11.53 -23.57 -0.68
CA PRO A 38 11.36 -24.69 0.24
C PRO A 38 9.95 -24.76 0.82
N ARG A 39 9.40 -25.97 0.87
CA ARG A 39 8.06 -26.19 1.41
C ARG A 39 8.04 -25.87 2.91
N GLU A 40 7.33 -24.84 3.27
CA GLU A 40 7.15 -24.38 4.64
C GLU A 40 5.70 -24.63 5.08
N ARG A 41 5.51 -25.26 6.22
CA ARG A 41 4.20 -25.52 6.80
C ARG A 41 3.81 -24.39 7.74
N ILE A 42 2.59 -23.89 7.62
CA ILE A 42 2.05 -22.89 8.52
C ILE A 42 1.62 -23.57 9.82
N ASP A 43 2.11 -23.08 10.95
CA ASP A 43 1.71 -23.54 12.27
C ASP A 43 0.22 -23.32 12.50
N ARG A 44 -0.45 -24.29 13.10
CA ARG A 44 -1.91 -24.19 13.40
C ARG A 44 -2.26 -22.95 14.22
N LYS A 45 -1.37 -22.52 15.10
CA LYS A 45 -1.54 -21.33 15.95
C LYS A 45 -1.51 -20.01 15.18
N ASP A 46 -0.91 -19.99 13.99
CA ASP A 46 -0.71 -18.77 13.20
C ASP A 46 -1.80 -18.54 12.15
N TRP A 47 -2.69 -19.52 11.90
CA TRP A 47 -3.77 -19.37 10.92
C TRP A 47 -4.72 -18.22 11.25
N GLY A 48 -5.07 -18.02 12.53
CA GLY A 48 -5.88 -16.87 12.93
C GLY A 48 -5.19 -15.55 12.67
N LYS A 49 -3.88 -15.45 12.97
CA LYS A 49 -3.08 -14.26 12.66
C LYS A 49 -2.92 -14.07 11.15
N MET A 50 -2.75 -15.15 10.38
CA MET A 50 -2.67 -15.14 8.93
C MET A 50 -3.97 -14.58 8.32
N THR A 51 -5.12 -15.03 8.79
CA THR A 51 -6.43 -14.53 8.35
C THR A 51 -6.59 -13.05 8.65
N LEU A 52 -6.29 -12.61 9.88
CA LEU A 52 -6.36 -11.20 10.23
C LEU A 52 -5.35 -10.34 9.46
N ALA A 53 -4.15 -10.84 9.22
CA ALA A 53 -3.14 -10.17 8.40
C ALA A 53 -3.60 -10.03 6.93
N SER A 54 -4.24 -11.07 6.38
CA SER A 54 -4.83 -11.02 5.04
C SER A 54 -5.95 -9.99 4.96
N LEU A 55 -6.87 -10.02 5.93
CA LEU A 55 -8.00 -9.09 5.97
C LEU A 55 -7.52 -7.64 6.08
N THR A 56 -6.59 -7.35 6.97
CA THR A 56 -6.12 -5.96 7.19
C THR A 56 -5.13 -5.49 6.13
N GLY A 57 -4.18 -6.33 5.72
CA GLY A 57 -3.08 -5.95 4.83
C GLY A 57 -3.43 -5.99 3.35
N ILE A 58 -4.37 -6.85 2.94
CA ILE A 58 -4.73 -7.05 1.55
C ILE A 58 -6.20 -6.75 1.29
N PHE A 59 -7.11 -7.50 1.92
CA PHE A 59 -8.53 -7.44 1.58
C PHE A 59 -9.14 -6.05 1.87
N PHE A 60 -9.14 -5.61 3.13
CA PHE A 60 -9.68 -4.29 3.48
C PHE A 60 -8.83 -3.16 2.93
N ASN A 61 -7.50 -3.25 3.00
CA ASN A 61 -6.65 -2.21 2.47
C ASN A 61 -6.91 -1.97 0.98
N GLN A 62 -6.82 -2.98 0.13
CA GLN A 62 -7.01 -2.81 -1.31
C GLN A 62 -8.47 -2.64 -1.71
N GLY A 63 -9.39 -3.35 -1.05
CA GLY A 63 -10.82 -3.26 -1.35
C GLY A 63 -11.41 -1.90 -0.99
N LEU A 64 -11.19 -1.43 0.23
CA LEU A 64 -11.65 -0.11 0.66
C LEU A 64 -10.96 1.01 -0.13
N PHE A 65 -9.67 0.84 -0.44
CA PHE A 65 -8.95 1.82 -1.25
C PHE A 65 -9.55 1.93 -2.67
N ALA A 66 -9.87 0.79 -3.32
CA ALA A 66 -10.50 0.78 -4.63
C ALA A 66 -11.92 1.40 -4.61
N ILE A 67 -12.71 1.09 -3.59
CA ILE A 67 -14.05 1.67 -3.40
C ILE A 67 -13.94 3.18 -3.12
N GLY A 68 -13.09 3.58 -2.18
CA GLY A 68 -12.90 4.98 -1.85
C GLY A 68 -12.42 5.80 -3.04
N MET A 69 -11.48 5.27 -3.83
CA MET A 69 -10.97 5.89 -5.05
C MET A 69 -12.07 6.10 -6.11
N SER A 70 -13.05 5.24 -6.19
CA SER A 70 -14.19 5.42 -7.10
C SER A 70 -15.15 6.52 -6.66
N MET A 71 -15.07 6.98 -5.41
CA MET A 71 -15.99 7.95 -4.80
C MET A 71 -15.32 9.30 -4.50
N THR A 72 -14.00 9.37 -4.47
CA THR A 72 -13.26 10.60 -4.14
C THR A 72 -12.36 11.06 -5.29
N SER A 73 -11.79 12.26 -5.18
CA SER A 73 -10.86 12.77 -6.16
C SER A 73 -9.45 12.15 -5.95
N PRO A 74 -8.64 11.99 -7.02
CA PRO A 74 -7.25 11.54 -6.89
C PRO A 74 -6.42 12.42 -5.94
N VAL A 75 -6.74 13.69 -5.85
CA VAL A 75 -6.10 14.66 -4.94
C VAL A 75 -6.41 14.29 -3.50
N ASN A 76 -7.69 14.17 -3.14
CA ASN A 76 -8.12 13.83 -1.79
C ASN A 76 -7.55 12.46 -1.36
N GLN A 77 -7.60 11.48 -2.26
CA GLN A 77 -7.00 10.16 -2.01
C GLN A 77 -5.50 10.27 -1.67
N SER A 78 -4.76 11.08 -2.43
CA SER A 78 -3.33 11.28 -2.17
C SER A 78 -3.10 12.02 -0.85
N LEU A 79 -3.96 12.98 -0.48
CA LEU A 79 -3.92 13.64 0.83
C LEU A 79 -4.15 12.65 1.96
N VAL A 80 -5.15 11.78 1.85
CA VAL A 80 -5.42 10.73 2.85
C VAL A 80 -4.25 9.74 2.95
N ALA A 81 -3.64 9.36 1.84
CA ALA A 81 -2.49 8.47 1.83
C ALA A 81 -1.28 9.03 2.60
N THR A 82 -1.14 10.38 2.68
CA THR A 82 -0.06 11.00 3.46
C THR A 82 -0.20 10.79 4.98
N LEU A 83 -1.37 10.41 5.46
CA LEU A 83 -1.58 10.05 6.87
C LEU A 83 -0.96 8.69 7.23
N GLY A 84 -0.69 7.83 6.23
CA GLY A 84 -0.20 6.47 6.43
C GLY A 84 1.03 6.36 7.34
N PRO A 85 2.13 7.08 7.09
CA PRO A 85 3.31 7.05 7.95
C PRO A 85 3.06 7.58 9.37
N ILE A 86 2.18 8.57 9.53
CA ILE A 86 1.80 9.11 10.84
C ILE A 86 1.07 8.03 11.65
N VAL A 87 0.03 7.43 11.07
CA VAL A 87 -0.74 6.35 11.70
C VAL A 87 0.15 5.15 12.02
N THR A 88 1.01 4.75 11.06
CA THR A 88 1.95 3.64 11.27
C THR A 88 2.94 3.94 12.40
N MET A 89 3.46 5.17 12.51
CA MET A 89 4.36 5.56 13.58
C MET A 89 3.69 5.48 14.95
N LEU A 90 2.44 5.98 15.07
CA LEU A 90 1.68 5.92 16.31
C LEU A 90 1.34 4.50 16.71
N LEU A 91 0.86 3.68 15.77
CA LEU A 91 0.57 2.26 16.03
C LEU A 91 1.85 1.47 16.36
N ALA A 92 2.97 1.72 15.69
CA ALA A 92 4.23 1.07 16.00
C ALA A 92 4.73 1.43 17.41
N ALA A 93 4.49 2.66 17.86
CA ALA A 93 4.84 3.06 19.22
C ALA A 93 4.02 2.31 20.27
N VAL A 94 2.72 2.12 20.03
CA VAL A 94 1.82 1.41 20.95
C VAL A 94 2.04 -0.10 20.89
N VAL A 95 1.99 -0.69 19.69
CA VAL A 95 1.97 -2.16 19.50
C VAL A 95 3.37 -2.77 19.65
N LEU A 96 4.38 -2.14 19.03
CA LEU A 96 5.75 -2.65 19.02
C LEU A 96 6.65 -1.97 20.05
N LYS A 97 6.10 -0.99 20.79
CA LYS A 97 6.85 -0.15 21.73
C LYS A 97 8.08 0.50 21.06
N GLU A 98 7.93 0.89 19.78
CA GLU A 98 8.96 1.64 19.09
C GLU A 98 9.06 3.08 19.65
N PRO A 99 10.27 3.58 19.95
CA PRO A 99 10.42 4.95 20.44
C PRO A 99 10.05 5.96 19.34
N ILE A 100 9.29 6.98 19.72
CA ILE A 100 9.07 8.16 18.88
C ILE A 100 10.18 9.15 19.21
N THR A 101 11.33 9.00 18.55
CA THR A 101 12.43 9.96 18.70
C THR A 101 12.06 11.28 18.01
N ARG A 102 12.66 12.41 18.50
CA ARG A 102 12.46 13.73 17.84
C ARG A 102 12.78 13.67 16.36
N LEU A 103 13.87 13.00 15.98
CA LEU A 103 14.28 12.84 14.58
C LEU A 103 13.21 12.09 13.75
N LYS A 104 12.60 11.03 14.32
CA LYS A 104 11.52 10.27 13.67
C LYS A 104 10.28 11.14 13.49
N GLY A 105 9.83 11.83 14.54
CA GLY A 105 8.64 12.69 14.50
C GLY A 105 8.79 13.83 13.49
N ILE A 106 9.87 14.59 13.58
CA ILE A 106 10.16 15.68 12.65
C ILE A 106 10.30 15.17 11.21
N GLY A 107 10.97 14.03 10.98
CA GLY A 107 11.13 13.45 9.66
C GLY A 107 9.77 13.04 9.04
N VAL A 108 8.86 12.47 9.83
CA VAL A 108 7.50 12.16 9.35
C VAL A 108 6.73 13.42 8.98
N LEU A 109 6.81 14.49 9.79
CA LEU A 109 6.13 15.75 9.52
C LEU A 109 6.71 16.47 8.28
N ILE A 110 8.03 16.50 8.12
CA ILE A 110 8.69 17.09 6.94
C ILE A 110 8.30 16.29 5.68
N GLY A 111 8.32 14.96 5.73
CA GLY A 111 7.90 14.12 4.61
C GLY A 111 6.42 14.33 4.24
N ALA A 112 5.55 14.42 5.25
CA ALA A 112 4.14 14.71 5.06
C ALA A 112 3.93 16.09 4.41
N SER A 113 4.60 17.13 4.90
CA SER A 113 4.48 18.48 4.31
C SER A 113 4.95 18.53 2.85
N GLY A 114 6.02 17.82 2.51
CA GLY A 114 6.48 17.67 1.13
C GLY A 114 5.46 16.94 0.24
N ALA A 115 4.87 15.85 0.73
CA ALA A 115 3.83 15.11 0.00
C ALA A 115 2.56 15.95 -0.18
N LEU A 116 2.12 16.68 0.84
CA LEU A 116 0.99 17.59 0.78
C LEU A 116 1.23 18.72 -0.24
N LEU A 117 2.43 19.32 -0.20
CA LEU A 117 2.81 20.38 -1.15
C LEU A 117 2.79 19.86 -2.60
N LEU A 118 3.31 18.66 -2.85
CA LEU A 118 3.32 18.06 -4.19
C LEU A 118 1.90 17.79 -4.69
N VAL A 119 1.02 17.28 -3.84
CA VAL A 119 -0.37 16.99 -4.21
C VAL A 119 -1.17 18.28 -4.48
N SER A 120 -0.95 19.34 -3.68
CA SER A 120 -1.64 20.63 -3.85
C SER A 120 -1.31 21.32 -5.19
N THR A 121 -0.15 21.02 -5.79
CA THR A 121 0.24 21.60 -7.09
C THR A 121 -0.37 20.86 -8.29
N ASN A 122 -0.82 19.63 -8.11
CA ASN A 122 -1.32 18.79 -9.21
C ASN A 122 -2.85 18.83 -9.36
N GLY A 123 -3.59 19.60 -8.57
CA GLY A 123 -5.01 19.43 -8.52
C GLY A 123 -5.89 20.64 -8.64
N SER A 124 -6.78 20.62 -9.60
CA SER A 124 -8.09 21.25 -9.47
C SER A 124 -8.94 20.38 -8.53
N SER A 125 -9.41 20.97 -7.45
CA SER A 125 -10.32 20.34 -6.48
C SER A 125 -11.67 20.06 -7.15
N THR A 126 -11.81 18.89 -7.75
CA THR A 126 -13.15 18.32 -7.94
C THR A 126 -13.61 17.85 -6.56
N ALA A 127 -14.76 18.33 -6.13
CA ALA A 127 -15.36 17.98 -4.85
C ALA A 127 -15.46 16.43 -4.75
N GLY A 128 -14.58 15.83 -3.94
CA GLY A 128 -14.65 14.42 -3.62
C GLY A 128 -15.73 14.16 -2.56
N SER A 129 -16.22 12.95 -2.48
CA SER A 129 -17.15 12.55 -1.44
C SER A 129 -16.40 12.39 -0.11
N THR A 130 -16.87 13.04 0.95
CA THR A 130 -16.36 12.84 2.32
C THR A 130 -16.40 11.36 2.74
N LEU A 131 -17.41 10.63 2.27
CA LEU A 131 -17.50 9.18 2.49
C LEU A 131 -16.35 8.43 1.80
N GLY A 132 -16.02 8.80 0.55
CA GLY A 132 -14.89 8.25 -0.17
C GLY A 132 -13.56 8.49 0.54
N ASP A 133 -13.37 9.71 1.06
CA ASP A 133 -12.17 10.06 1.84
C ASP A 133 -12.07 9.24 3.13
N LEU A 134 -13.18 9.04 3.85
CA LEU A 134 -13.24 8.23 5.06
C LEU A 134 -12.94 6.74 4.79
N ILE A 135 -13.45 6.21 3.68
CA ILE A 135 -13.15 4.83 3.24
C ILE A 135 -11.66 4.68 2.92
N CYS A 136 -11.05 5.65 2.22
CA CYS A 136 -9.60 5.65 1.95
C CYS A 136 -8.78 5.75 3.25
N ALA A 137 -9.22 6.57 4.22
CA ALA A 137 -8.57 6.68 5.52
C ALA A 137 -8.64 5.34 6.27
N THR A 138 -9.78 4.66 6.25
CA THR A 138 -9.95 3.34 6.85
C THR A 138 -9.03 2.30 6.20
N ALA A 139 -8.88 2.33 4.87
CA ALA A 139 -7.92 1.49 4.16
C ALA A 139 -6.47 1.73 4.63
N THR A 140 -6.10 3.00 4.81
CA THR A 140 -4.77 3.40 5.28
C THR A 140 -4.51 2.91 6.72
N VAL A 141 -5.48 3.06 7.61
CA VAL A 141 -5.41 2.54 8.99
C VAL A 141 -5.31 1.01 9.00
N SER A 142 -6.10 0.33 8.17
CA SER A 142 -6.05 -1.13 8.03
C SER A 142 -4.65 -1.62 7.65
N TYR A 143 -4.01 -0.96 6.70
CA TYR A 143 -2.63 -1.30 6.31
C TYR A 143 -1.62 -1.02 7.42
N ALA A 144 -1.76 0.08 8.16
CA ALA A 144 -0.90 0.39 9.29
C ALA A 144 -1.02 -0.66 10.42
N ILE A 145 -2.24 -1.17 10.67
CA ILE A 145 -2.47 -2.30 11.60
C ILE A 145 -1.73 -3.56 11.10
N TYR A 146 -1.82 -3.88 9.80
CA TYR A 146 -1.09 -5.00 9.23
C TYR A 146 0.42 -4.86 9.46
N LEU A 147 1.01 -3.72 9.11
CA LEU A 147 2.45 -3.49 9.24
C LEU A 147 2.96 -3.63 10.67
N THR A 148 2.17 -3.21 11.65
CA THR A 148 2.59 -3.16 13.05
C THR A 148 2.25 -4.44 13.82
N SER A 149 1.02 -4.93 13.71
CA SER A 149 0.53 -6.06 14.51
C SER A 149 1.04 -7.41 14.02
N PHE A 150 1.36 -7.52 12.72
CA PHE A 150 1.81 -8.79 12.14
C PHE A 150 3.30 -8.84 11.79
N LYS A 151 4.11 -7.93 12.32
CA LYS A 151 5.56 -7.88 12.11
C LYS A 151 6.24 -9.22 12.43
N THR A 152 5.86 -9.86 13.53
CA THR A 152 6.40 -11.18 13.93
C THR A 152 6.03 -12.28 12.94
N LEU A 153 4.82 -12.26 12.39
CA LEU A 153 4.37 -13.20 11.35
C LEU A 153 5.16 -13.00 10.06
N ILE A 154 5.35 -11.75 9.65
CA ILE A 154 6.12 -11.36 8.46
C ILE A 154 7.58 -11.83 8.57
N GLN A 155 8.17 -11.78 9.75
CA GLN A 155 9.55 -12.23 9.97
C GLN A 155 9.67 -13.75 10.05
N LYS A 156 8.61 -14.44 10.50
CA LYS A 156 8.64 -15.89 10.75
C LYS A 156 8.63 -16.70 9.46
N TYR A 157 7.74 -16.35 8.51
CA TYR A 157 7.53 -17.15 7.30
C TYR A 157 8.26 -16.59 6.08
N HIS A 158 8.59 -17.47 5.12
CA HIS A 158 9.17 -17.04 3.86
C HIS A 158 8.18 -16.11 3.11
N PRO A 159 8.64 -15.01 2.45
CA PRO A 159 7.79 -14.05 1.77
C PRO A 159 6.79 -14.69 0.80
N VAL A 160 7.25 -15.61 -0.04
CA VAL A 160 6.38 -16.30 -1.00
C VAL A 160 5.31 -17.15 -0.30
N THR A 161 5.70 -17.89 0.77
CA THR A 161 4.76 -18.71 1.55
C THR A 161 3.70 -17.84 2.22
N LEU A 162 4.12 -16.71 2.82
CA LEU A 162 3.20 -15.79 3.48
C LEU A 162 2.23 -15.19 2.46
N MET A 163 2.73 -14.60 1.35
CA MET A 163 1.88 -13.96 0.35
C MET A 163 0.93 -14.96 -0.33
N LYS A 164 1.38 -16.17 -0.62
CA LYS A 164 0.53 -17.23 -1.15
C LYS A 164 -0.76 -17.38 -0.33
N TRP A 165 -0.63 -17.49 0.98
CA TRP A 165 -1.79 -17.69 1.85
C TRP A 165 -2.58 -16.42 2.09
N LEU A 166 -1.92 -15.27 2.23
CA LEU A 166 -2.63 -13.99 2.37
C LEU A 166 -3.51 -13.70 1.16
N PHE A 167 -3.02 -13.94 -0.07
CA PHE A 167 -3.80 -13.72 -1.29
C PHE A 167 -4.91 -14.75 -1.46
N VAL A 168 -4.71 -16.03 -1.11
CA VAL A 168 -5.76 -17.05 -1.10
C VAL A 168 -6.91 -16.63 -0.18
N ILE A 169 -6.62 -16.23 1.06
CA ILE A 169 -7.64 -15.83 2.03
C ILE A 169 -8.38 -14.57 1.51
N SER A 170 -7.66 -13.59 0.97
CA SER A 170 -8.26 -12.38 0.38
C SER A 170 -9.12 -12.68 -0.83
N LEU A 171 -8.69 -13.63 -1.67
CA LEU A 171 -9.46 -14.10 -2.82
C LEU A 171 -10.80 -14.70 -2.38
N TYR A 172 -10.80 -15.60 -1.40
CA TYR A 172 -12.03 -16.16 -0.83
C TYR A 172 -12.94 -15.09 -0.24
N GLY A 173 -12.38 -14.11 0.49
CA GLY A 173 -13.13 -12.99 1.05
C GLY A 173 -13.78 -12.10 -0.01
N SER A 174 -13.12 -11.92 -1.16
CA SER A 174 -13.61 -11.10 -2.26
C SER A 174 -14.57 -11.85 -3.22
N ALA A 175 -14.59 -13.18 -3.16
CA ALA A 175 -15.31 -14.02 -4.11
C ALA A 175 -16.83 -13.69 -4.23
N PRO A 176 -17.59 -13.44 -3.14
CA PRO A 176 -19.03 -13.18 -3.26
C PRO A 176 -19.38 -11.97 -4.13
N MET A 177 -18.54 -10.91 -4.06
CA MET A 177 -18.75 -9.67 -4.83
C MET A 177 -18.02 -9.73 -6.17
N GLY A 178 -16.77 -10.18 -6.16
CA GLY A 178 -15.88 -10.18 -7.32
C GLY A 178 -16.31 -11.15 -8.40
N VAL A 179 -16.72 -12.38 -8.05
CA VAL A 179 -17.19 -13.38 -9.03
C VAL A 179 -18.47 -12.92 -9.71
N ARG A 180 -19.41 -12.36 -8.94
CA ARG A 180 -20.68 -11.86 -9.49
C ARG A 180 -20.44 -10.77 -10.54
N ASP A 181 -19.59 -9.81 -10.22
CA ASP A 181 -19.29 -8.70 -11.13
C ASP A 181 -18.44 -9.15 -12.32
N MET A 182 -17.49 -10.05 -12.11
CA MET A 182 -16.65 -10.63 -13.14
C MET A 182 -17.48 -11.36 -14.23
N ILE A 183 -18.49 -12.14 -13.81
CA ILE A 183 -19.39 -12.83 -14.75
C ILE A 183 -20.24 -11.86 -15.57
N ARG A 184 -20.60 -10.70 -14.99
CA ARG A 184 -21.38 -9.65 -15.64
C ARG A 184 -20.57 -8.73 -16.53
N THR A 185 -19.26 -8.80 -16.44
CA THR A 185 -18.36 -7.97 -17.24
C THR A 185 -18.31 -8.49 -18.66
N GLU A 186 -18.59 -7.63 -19.63
CA GLU A 186 -18.51 -7.95 -21.07
C GLU A 186 -17.06 -7.90 -21.54
N TRP A 187 -16.31 -8.96 -21.32
CA TRP A 187 -14.87 -9.04 -21.62
C TRP A 187 -14.55 -8.82 -23.10
N SER A 188 -15.46 -9.18 -24.00
CA SER A 188 -15.28 -9.03 -25.46
C SER A 188 -15.23 -7.57 -25.94
N THR A 189 -15.64 -6.61 -25.10
CA THR A 189 -15.62 -5.17 -25.43
C THR A 189 -14.27 -4.52 -25.25
N PHE A 190 -13.33 -5.21 -24.57
CA PHE A 190 -12.01 -4.67 -24.27
C PHE A 190 -10.99 -5.00 -25.36
N ASP A 191 -10.08 -4.06 -25.60
CA ASP A 191 -9.01 -4.19 -26.57
C ASP A 191 -7.74 -4.84 -25.99
N ALA A 192 -6.75 -5.11 -26.83
CA ALA A 192 -5.47 -5.68 -26.43
C ALA A 192 -4.70 -4.77 -25.44
N THR A 193 -4.87 -3.47 -25.53
CA THR A 193 -4.22 -2.48 -24.64
C THR A 193 -4.74 -2.66 -23.22
N PHE A 194 -6.05 -2.86 -23.06
CA PHE A 194 -6.67 -3.13 -21.76
C PHE A 194 -6.09 -4.40 -21.11
N TYR A 195 -6.00 -5.51 -21.87
CA TYR A 195 -5.44 -6.75 -21.35
C TYR A 195 -3.96 -6.60 -20.98
N GLY A 196 -3.21 -5.83 -21.74
CA GLY A 196 -1.83 -5.45 -21.42
C GLY A 196 -1.73 -4.68 -20.07
N GLN A 197 -2.59 -3.68 -19.88
CA GLN A 197 -2.67 -2.91 -18.64
C GLN A 197 -3.09 -3.78 -17.44
N LEU A 198 -4.10 -4.64 -17.62
CA LEU A 198 -4.53 -5.56 -16.57
C LEU A 198 -3.42 -6.54 -16.18
N THR A 199 -2.71 -7.09 -17.16
CA THR A 199 -1.55 -7.96 -16.93
C THR A 199 -0.44 -7.23 -16.17
N PHE A 200 -0.12 -6.00 -16.57
CA PHE A 200 0.85 -5.17 -15.86
C PHE A 200 0.44 -4.92 -14.41
N VAL A 201 -0.83 -4.64 -14.15
CA VAL A 201 -1.34 -4.43 -12.78
C VAL A 201 -1.25 -5.72 -11.95
N VAL A 202 -1.58 -6.87 -12.52
CA VAL A 202 -1.53 -8.16 -11.83
C VAL A 202 -0.08 -8.59 -11.57
N VAL A 203 0.75 -8.60 -12.58
CA VAL A 203 2.14 -9.09 -12.49
C VAL A 203 3.03 -8.05 -11.81
N GLY A 204 3.08 -6.84 -12.33
CA GLY A 204 4.00 -5.78 -11.87
C GLY A 204 3.53 -5.15 -10.56
N ALA A 205 2.36 -4.51 -10.60
CA ALA A 205 1.86 -3.72 -9.46
C ALA A 205 1.24 -4.57 -8.34
N THR A 206 1.03 -5.88 -8.53
CA THR A 206 0.55 -6.75 -7.46
C THR A 206 1.58 -7.81 -7.11
N PHE A 207 1.88 -8.77 -7.97
CA PHE A 207 2.77 -9.88 -7.61
C PHE A 207 4.20 -9.39 -7.27
N VAL A 208 4.89 -8.71 -8.20
CA VAL A 208 6.27 -8.25 -7.99
C VAL A 208 6.34 -7.21 -6.88
N ALA A 209 5.43 -6.24 -6.87
CA ALA A 209 5.42 -5.18 -5.86
C ALA A 209 5.23 -5.74 -4.44
N TYR A 210 4.26 -6.65 -4.23
CA TYR A 210 4.04 -7.26 -2.91
C TYR A 210 5.16 -8.20 -2.49
N LEU A 211 5.79 -8.92 -3.44
CA LEU A 211 6.96 -9.73 -3.16
C LEU A 211 8.12 -8.88 -2.64
N LEU A 212 8.47 -7.82 -3.36
CA LEU A 212 9.55 -6.90 -2.97
C LEU A 212 9.23 -6.18 -1.66
N LEU A 213 7.98 -5.73 -1.51
CA LEU A 213 7.51 -5.06 -0.30
C LEU A 213 7.66 -5.96 0.94
N LEU A 214 7.33 -7.25 0.82
CA LEU A 214 7.44 -8.18 1.94
C LEU A 214 8.90 -8.48 2.30
N PHE A 215 9.79 -8.55 1.33
CA PHE A 215 11.23 -8.63 1.61
C PHE A 215 11.70 -7.40 2.40
N ALA A 216 11.27 -6.20 2.01
CA ALA A 216 11.57 -4.97 2.73
C ALA A 216 10.98 -4.97 4.15
N GLN A 217 9.73 -5.41 4.31
CA GLN A 217 9.03 -5.47 5.61
C GLN A 217 9.71 -6.42 6.60
N ARG A 218 10.38 -7.47 6.15
CA ARG A 218 11.13 -8.37 7.04
C ARG A 218 12.29 -7.66 7.73
N GLY A 219 13.06 -6.88 7.00
CA GLY A 219 14.27 -6.22 7.49
C GLY A 219 14.04 -4.84 8.11
N LEU A 220 13.01 -4.13 7.64
CA LEU A 220 12.77 -2.73 8.02
C LEU A 220 11.72 -2.61 9.12
N ARG A 221 11.78 -1.49 9.85
CA ARG A 221 10.74 -1.12 10.81
C ARG A 221 9.47 -0.67 10.07
N PRO A 222 8.25 -0.94 10.60
CA PRO A 222 6.99 -0.51 9.99
C PRO A 222 6.96 0.97 9.62
N THR A 223 7.42 1.86 10.50
CA THR A 223 7.49 3.29 10.23
C THR A 223 8.40 3.61 9.04
N VAL A 224 9.54 2.90 8.89
CA VAL A 224 10.45 3.07 7.75
C VAL A 224 9.80 2.60 6.47
N VAL A 225 9.14 1.44 6.47
CA VAL A 225 8.40 0.95 5.29
C VAL A 225 7.32 1.94 4.87
N SER A 226 6.55 2.45 5.85
CA SER A 226 5.44 3.36 5.57
C SER A 226 5.90 4.71 5.00
N ILE A 227 7.03 5.28 5.48
CA ILE A 227 7.48 6.59 5.00
C ILE A 227 7.96 6.57 3.54
N TYR A 228 8.42 5.41 3.05
CA TYR A 228 8.75 5.27 1.63
C TYR A 228 7.54 5.46 0.70
N ASN A 229 6.31 5.32 1.20
CA ASN A 229 5.10 5.62 0.43
C ASN A 229 5.03 7.10 0.01
N TYR A 230 5.69 8.01 0.72
CA TYR A 230 5.80 9.40 0.27
C TYR A 230 6.62 9.56 -1.02
N GLY A 231 7.44 8.56 -1.36
CA GLY A 231 8.15 8.53 -2.65
C GLY A 231 7.24 8.27 -3.86
N ILE A 232 6.06 7.66 -3.65
CA ILE A 232 5.15 7.30 -4.75
C ILE A 232 4.74 8.52 -5.58
N PRO A 233 4.24 9.63 -4.99
CA PRO A 233 3.88 10.81 -5.77
C PRO A 233 5.09 11.50 -6.43
N VAL A 234 6.29 11.39 -5.85
CA VAL A 234 7.52 11.90 -6.49
C VAL A 234 7.85 11.13 -7.75
N ILE A 235 7.83 9.80 -7.67
CA ILE A 235 8.09 8.92 -8.82
C ILE A 235 7.01 9.13 -9.89
N ALA A 236 5.73 9.21 -9.50
CA ALA A 236 4.62 9.46 -10.43
C ALA A 236 4.77 10.80 -11.15
N SER A 237 5.13 11.87 -10.43
CA SER A 237 5.38 13.19 -11.01
C SER A 237 6.58 13.19 -11.98
N LEU A 238 7.67 12.50 -11.62
CA LEU A 238 8.84 12.37 -12.48
C LEU A 238 8.50 11.64 -13.78
N LEU A 239 7.78 10.53 -13.70
CA LEU A 239 7.33 9.76 -14.87
C LEU A 239 6.40 10.61 -15.76
N ALA A 240 5.48 11.39 -15.18
CA ALA A 240 4.60 12.27 -15.93
C ALA A 240 5.39 13.34 -16.70
N VAL A 241 6.44 13.91 -16.11
CA VAL A 241 7.35 14.85 -16.78
C VAL A 241 8.12 14.15 -17.91
N MET A 242 8.66 12.95 -17.66
CA MET A 242 9.39 12.19 -18.69
C MET A 242 8.51 11.80 -19.88
N MET A 243 7.21 11.57 -19.64
CA MET A 243 6.22 11.26 -20.68
C MET A 243 5.67 12.52 -21.37
N GLY A 244 6.15 13.71 -21.02
CA GLY A 244 5.67 14.98 -21.58
C GLY A 244 4.25 15.37 -21.18
N GLN A 245 3.69 14.70 -20.17
CA GLN A 245 2.33 14.95 -19.65
C GLN A 245 2.30 16.04 -18.59
N ASP A 246 3.46 16.44 -18.08
CA ASP A 246 3.59 17.40 -16.99
C ASP A 246 4.90 18.19 -17.10
N GLN A 247 5.03 19.28 -16.32
CA GLN A 247 6.24 20.12 -16.31
C GLN A 247 6.93 20.07 -14.94
N LEU A 248 8.25 20.10 -14.97
CA LEU A 248 9.06 20.19 -13.76
C LEU A 248 9.01 21.63 -13.21
N THR A 249 8.26 21.84 -12.14
CA THR A 249 8.17 23.14 -11.46
C THR A 249 9.08 23.17 -10.23
N LEU A 250 9.47 24.38 -9.82
CA LEU A 250 10.27 24.58 -8.59
C LEU A 250 9.58 23.97 -7.36
N THR A 251 8.25 24.06 -7.29
CA THR A 251 7.45 23.50 -6.19
C THR A 251 7.56 21.96 -6.15
N LYS A 252 7.57 21.28 -7.30
CA LYS A 252 7.75 19.83 -7.37
C LYS A 252 9.15 19.41 -6.90
N VAL A 253 10.17 20.17 -7.28
CA VAL A 253 11.54 19.93 -6.83
C VAL A 253 11.64 20.13 -5.30
N ALA A 254 11.11 21.23 -4.77
CA ALA A 254 11.08 21.49 -3.34
C ALA A 254 10.33 20.38 -2.56
N SER A 255 9.18 19.95 -3.07
CA SER A 255 8.40 18.84 -2.50
C SER A 255 9.20 17.54 -2.46
N ALA A 256 9.89 17.19 -3.55
CA ALA A 256 10.73 16.00 -3.62
C ALA A 256 11.88 16.06 -2.59
N ILE A 257 12.53 17.21 -2.45
CA ILE A 257 13.59 17.41 -1.45
C ILE A 257 13.05 17.21 -0.03
N LEU A 258 11.89 17.80 0.31
CA LEU A 258 11.27 17.63 1.63
C LEU A 258 10.93 16.17 1.92
N ILE A 259 10.36 15.46 0.93
CA ILE A 259 10.07 14.03 1.06
C ILE A 259 11.34 13.22 1.32
N LEU A 260 12.38 13.41 0.52
CA LEU A 260 13.65 12.69 0.68
C LEU A 260 14.32 12.99 2.01
N LEU A 261 14.31 14.25 2.47
CA LEU A 261 14.79 14.62 3.79
C LEU A 261 14.01 13.92 4.91
N GLY A 262 12.68 13.90 4.82
CA GLY A 262 11.81 13.17 5.76
C GLY A 262 12.14 11.68 5.82
N VAL A 263 12.27 11.03 4.66
CA VAL A 263 12.66 9.62 4.55
C VAL A 263 14.04 9.38 5.19
N PHE A 264 15.03 10.22 4.88
CA PHE A 264 16.37 10.13 5.44
C PHE A 264 16.35 10.24 6.97
N MET A 265 15.66 11.24 7.53
CA MET A 265 15.59 11.45 8.98
C MET A 265 14.94 10.25 9.69
N VAL A 266 13.82 9.71 9.17
CA VAL A 266 13.15 8.54 9.76
C VAL A 266 14.03 7.31 9.70
N THR A 267 14.68 7.08 8.56
CA THR A 267 15.57 5.92 8.38
C THR A 267 16.75 5.95 9.34
N ARG A 268 17.33 7.13 9.59
CA ARG A 268 18.44 7.36 10.54
C ARG A 268 18.02 7.40 12.00
N SER A 269 16.72 7.44 12.29
CA SER A 269 16.23 7.47 13.68
C SER A 269 16.58 6.18 14.43
N LYS A 270 16.97 6.33 15.72
CA LYS A 270 17.37 5.19 16.56
C LYS A 270 16.20 4.20 16.78
N SER A 271 16.51 2.92 16.73
CA SER A 271 15.58 1.85 17.11
C SER A 271 15.58 1.64 18.62
N ARG A 272 14.56 0.92 19.15
CA ARG A 272 14.49 0.55 20.57
C ARG A 272 15.75 -0.22 21.01
N GLN A 273 16.23 -1.15 20.18
CA GLN A 273 17.43 -1.92 20.49
C GLN A 273 18.69 -1.07 20.57
N GLN A 274 18.82 -0.06 19.70
CA GLN A 274 19.94 0.88 19.73
C GLN A 274 19.93 1.75 21.00
N LEU A 275 18.73 2.24 21.38
CA LEU A 275 18.61 3.03 22.62
C LEU A 275 18.92 2.21 23.87
N LEU A 276 18.45 0.95 23.93
CA LEU A 276 18.78 0.05 25.05
C LEU A 276 20.27 -0.27 25.12
N ARG A 277 20.93 -0.51 23.99
CA ARG A 277 22.38 -0.73 23.95
C ARG A 277 23.18 0.48 24.42
N GLU A 278 22.76 1.69 24.06
CA GLU A 278 23.40 2.92 24.53
C GLU A 278 23.22 3.14 26.04
N GLN A 279 22.06 2.79 26.59
CA GLN A 279 21.85 2.85 28.04
C GLN A 279 22.79 1.88 28.79
N LEU A 280 22.89 0.63 28.31
CA LEU A 280 23.77 -0.38 28.91
C LEU A 280 25.27 -0.07 28.73
N SER A 281 25.64 0.75 27.75
CA SER A 281 27.04 1.16 27.54
C SER A 281 27.44 2.39 28.34
N ASN A 282 26.46 3.11 28.91
CA ASN A 282 26.65 4.30 29.73
C ASN A 282 26.57 4.04 31.26
N GLU A 283 26.18 2.81 31.64
CA GLU A 283 26.22 2.25 33.00
C GLU A 283 27.55 1.48 33.23
#